data_8a3490e6f9dfd6d1aa7a581bb8e35d04
#
_entry.id   8a3490e6f9dfd6d1aa7a581bb8e35d04
#
_cell.length_a   1.000
_cell.length_b   1.000
_cell.length_c   1.000
_cell.angle_alpha   90.00
_cell.angle_beta   90.00
_cell.angle_gamma   90.00
#
_symmetry.space_group_name_H-M   'P 1'
#
loop_
_entity.id
_entity.type
_entity.pdbx_description
1 polymer ?
#
loop_
_entity_poly.entity_id
_entity_poly.type
_entity_poly.pdbx_seq_one_letter_code
_entity_poly.pdbx_strand_id
1 'polypeptide(L)'
;ILGYNKDSSYICTKQTWVNMYEQYLHLSSIPCGAVLNRIMTKEGISQSQLAERSGIVRQRICDYLANRRRITVEASLNLEKALCIGIKGFFYRIQANHDIYTCLKEQAKSNRPNLDHYRKAVFWDTDIEKLDWEKNRQWIIRRVFEYGGEEEILETIRFYGKDVVKEILSSITDERKVENRNESIKKYLN
;
A
#
# COMPACT_ATOMS: atom_id res chain seq x y z
N ILE A 1 -51.45 27.45 14.31
CA ILE A 1 -50.30 26.97 15.10
C ILE A 1 -49.60 25.93 14.24
N LEU A 2 -48.60 26.33 13.47
CA LEU A 2 -47.83 25.46 12.62
C LEU A 2 -46.60 24.98 13.42
N GLY A 3 -46.58 23.70 13.74
CA GLY A 3 -45.47 23.03 14.37
C GLY A 3 -44.28 22.98 13.42
N TYR A 4 -43.21 23.67 13.77
CA TYR A 4 -41.93 23.61 13.09
C TYR A 4 -41.29 22.26 13.33
N ASN A 5 -41.19 21.45 12.28
CA ASN A 5 -40.58 20.13 12.32
C ASN A 5 -39.07 20.27 12.37
N LYS A 6 -38.47 20.23 13.57
CA LYS A 6 -37.05 20.33 13.84
C LYS A 6 -36.21 19.13 13.33
N ASP A 7 -36.85 18.07 12.86
CA ASP A 7 -36.17 16.81 12.54
C ASP A 7 -35.61 16.73 11.11
N SER A 8 -36.14 17.53 10.17
CA SER A 8 -35.76 17.45 8.77
C SER A 8 -34.37 18.07 8.48
N SER A 9 -33.96 19.13 9.20
CA SER A 9 -32.67 19.74 9.05
C SER A 9 -31.54 18.91 9.67
N TYR A 10 -31.84 18.17 10.75
CA TYR A 10 -30.89 17.28 11.44
C TYR A 10 -30.60 16.00 10.64
N ILE A 11 -31.54 15.50 9.89
CA ILE A 11 -31.36 14.32 9.02
C ILE A 11 -30.54 14.69 7.79
N CYS A 12 -30.77 15.83 7.18
CA CYS A 12 -30.01 16.29 6.01
C CYS A 12 -28.53 16.55 6.36
N THR A 13 -28.24 17.09 7.54
CA THR A 13 -26.87 17.30 8.00
C THR A 13 -26.15 15.99 8.31
N LYS A 14 -26.79 15.02 8.95
CA LYS A 14 -26.18 13.70 9.25
C LYS A 14 -25.80 12.92 7.98
N GLN A 15 -26.67 12.89 6.97
CA GLN A 15 -26.41 12.18 5.72
C GLN A 15 -25.25 12.80 4.94
N THR A 16 -25.15 14.12 4.94
CA THR A 16 -24.02 14.84 4.30
C THR A 16 -22.68 14.56 5.01
N TRP A 17 -22.69 14.43 6.33
CA TRP A 17 -21.48 14.11 7.12
C TRP A 17 -21.01 12.68 6.91
N VAL A 18 -21.91 11.69 6.83
CA VAL A 18 -21.58 10.30 6.58
C VAL A 18 -20.87 10.17 5.22
N ASN A 19 -21.45 10.71 4.15
CA ASN A 19 -20.88 10.67 2.80
C ASN A 19 -19.50 11.36 2.72
N MET A 20 -19.29 12.42 3.50
CA MET A 20 -18.04 13.16 3.52
C MET A 20 -16.90 12.38 4.17
N TYR A 21 -17.18 11.55 5.18
CA TYR A 21 -16.15 10.76 5.85
C TYR A 21 -15.92 9.39 5.19
N GLU A 22 -16.91 8.84 4.47
CA GLU A 22 -16.78 7.55 3.77
C GLU A 22 -15.58 7.50 2.81
N GLN A 23 -15.26 8.61 2.15
CA GLN A 23 -14.10 8.69 1.26
C GLN A 23 -12.79 8.28 1.93
N TYR A 24 -12.63 8.54 3.24
CA TYR A 24 -11.42 8.16 3.96
C TYR A 24 -11.27 6.65 4.15
N LEU A 25 -12.37 5.89 4.12
CA LEU A 25 -12.33 4.42 4.23
C LEU A 25 -11.66 3.76 3.01
N HIS A 26 -11.61 4.46 1.88
CA HIS A 26 -10.98 3.97 0.65
C HIS A 26 -9.51 4.41 0.50
N LEU A 27 -9.03 5.28 1.38
CA LEU A 27 -7.66 5.81 1.35
C LEU A 27 -6.70 4.95 2.18
N SER A 28 -6.31 3.79 1.64
CA SER A 28 -5.43 2.84 2.34
C SER A 28 -3.99 3.36 2.54
N SER A 29 -3.51 4.27 1.71
CA SER A 29 -2.14 4.80 1.79
C SER A 29 -1.93 5.86 2.88
N ILE A 30 -3.01 6.38 3.49
CA ILE A 30 -2.94 7.44 4.50
C ILE A 30 -3.04 6.84 5.89
N PRO A 31 -2.06 7.07 6.79
CA PRO A 31 -2.11 6.56 8.15
C PRO A 31 -3.24 7.19 8.96
N CYS A 32 -3.80 6.42 9.87
CA CYS A 32 -4.99 6.80 10.65
C CYS A 32 -4.81 8.09 11.46
N GLY A 33 -3.62 8.33 12.03
CA GLY A 33 -3.31 9.56 12.76
C GLY A 33 -3.36 10.81 11.89
N ALA A 34 -2.99 10.73 10.62
CA ALA A 34 -3.10 11.84 9.69
C ALA A 34 -4.57 12.17 9.38
N VAL A 35 -5.42 11.15 9.25
CA VAL A 35 -6.87 11.35 9.10
C VAL A 35 -7.49 11.98 10.34
N LEU A 36 -7.12 11.49 11.54
CA LEU A 36 -7.57 12.05 12.81
C LEU A 36 -7.16 13.53 12.93
N ASN A 37 -5.91 13.86 12.62
CA ASN A 37 -5.42 15.25 12.64
C ASN A 37 -6.20 16.15 11.68
N ARG A 38 -6.46 15.67 10.46
CA ARG A 38 -7.23 16.42 9.47
C ARG A 38 -8.66 16.72 9.91
N ILE A 39 -9.31 15.74 10.54
CA ILE A 39 -10.66 15.90 11.08
C ILE A 39 -10.65 16.90 12.24
N MET A 40 -9.71 16.77 13.19
CA MET A 40 -9.56 17.71 14.31
C MET A 40 -9.36 19.15 13.82
N THR A 41 -8.48 19.35 12.84
CA THR A 41 -8.22 20.68 12.26
C THR A 41 -9.47 21.26 11.60
N LYS A 42 -10.20 20.43 10.86
CA LYS A 42 -11.44 20.84 10.19
C LYS A 42 -12.53 21.24 11.18
N GLU A 43 -12.68 20.49 12.27
CA GLU A 43 -13.67 20.73 13.31
C GLU A 43 -13.21 21.76 14.35
N GLY A 44 -11.99 22.29 14.25
CA GLY A 44 -11.41 23.25 15.19
C GLY A 44 -11.22 22.69 16.58
N ILE A 45 -11.02 21.38 16.74
CA ILE A 45 -10.92 20.69 18.03
C ILE A 45 -9.46 20.47 18.40
N SER A 46 -9.06 20.99 19.56
CA SER A 46 -7.73 20.76 20.12
C SER A 46 -7.58 19.36 20.73
N GLN A 47 -6.33 18.90 20.90
CA GLN A 47 -6.05 17.60 21.55
C GLN A 47 -6.63 17.51 22.97
N SER A 48 -6.61 18.61 23.73
CA SER A 48 -7.16 18.67 25.07
C SER A 48 -8.69 18.52 25.07
N GLN A 49 -9.35 19.22 24.17
CA GLN A 49 -10.81 19.10 23.99
C GLN A 49 -11.23 17.70 23.51
N LEU A 50 -10.45 17.11 22.60
CA LEU A 50 -10.70 15.74 22.16
C LEU A 50 -10.51 14.73 23.31
N ALA A 51 -9.49 14.91 24.14
CA ALA A 51 -9.25 14.09 25.33
C ALA A 51 -10.44 14.15 26.31
N GLU A 52 -10.92 15.34 26.61
CA GLU A 52 -12.07 15.57 27.47
C GLU A 52 -13.35 14.90 26.92
N ARG A 53 -13.65 15.12 25.64
CA ARG A 53 -14.86 14.59 24.99
C ARG A 53 -14.84 13.07 24.81
N SER A 54 -13.68 12.50 24.53
CA SER A 54 -13.55 11.06 24.27
C SER A 54 -13.24 10.22 25.51
N GLY A 55 -12.86 10.85 26.63
CA GLY A 55 -12.37 10.16 27.81
C GLY A 55 -10.99 9.49 27.62
N ILE A 56 -10.29 9.80 26.52
CA ILE A 56 -8.96 9.25 26.21
C ILE A 56 -7.90 10.22 26.75
N VAL A 57 -6.93 9.70 27.49
CA VAL A 57 -5.82 10.51 28.03
C VAL A 57 -5.11 11.24 26.87
N ARG A 58 -4.83 12.54 27.05
CA ARG A 58 -4.21 13.42 26.03
C ARG A 58 -2.93 12.82 25.44
N GLN A 59 -2.08 12.21 26.26
CA GLN A 59 -0.86 11.56 25.78
C GLN A 59 -1.15 10.46 24.75
N ARG A 60 -2.21 9.67 24.96
CA ARG A 60 -2.61 8.63 24.02
C ARG A 60 -3.11 9.21 22.70
N ILE A 61 -3.80 10.38 22.74
CA ILE A 61 -4.19 11.10 21.51
C ILE A 61 -2.96 11.57 20.75
N CYS A 62 -1.95 12.13 21.44
CA CYS A 62 -0.67 12.49 20.83
C CYS A 62 -0.01 11.29 20.13
N ASP A 63 -0.05 10.12 20.78
CA ASP A 63 0.53 8.90 20.21
C ASP A 63 -0.24 8.41 18.98
N TYR A 64 -1.57 8.54 18.96
CA TYR A 64 -2.39 8.24 17.79
C TYR A 64 -2.10 9.18 16.62
N LEU A 65 -2.01 10.49 16.87
CA LEU A 65 -1.70 11.51 15.88
C LEU A 65 -0.32 11.30 15.24
N ALA A 66 0.65 10.88 16.06
CA ALA A 66 2.01 10.57 15.60
C ALA A 66 2.15 9.14 15.01
N ASN A 67 1.08 8.36 14.94
CA ASN A 67 1.08 6.96 14.54
C ASN A 67 2.03 6.06 15.36
N ARG A 68 2.38 6.46 16.58
CA ARG A 68 3.20 5.65 17.51
C ARG A 68 2.41 4.55 18.20
N ARG A 69 1.09 4.69 18.26
CA ARG A 69 0.18 3.71 18.87
C ARG A 69 -1.00 3.43 17.94
N ARG A 70 -1.38 2.17 17.88
CA ARG A 70 -2.56 1.72 17.12
C ARG A 70 -3.85 2.10 17.85
N ILE A 71 -4.86 2.52 17.09
CA ILE A 71 -6.20 2.82 17.61
C ILE A 71 -6.94 1.50 17.82
N THR A 72 -7.35 1.23 19.06
CA THR A 72 -8.17 0.05 19.39
C THR A 72 -9.64 0.28 18.98
N VAL A 73 -10.43 -0.80 18.92
CA VAL A 73 -11.86 -0.71 18.60
C VAL A 73 -12.57 0.23 19.58
N GLU A 74 -12.30 0.08 20.88
CA GLU A 74 -12.86 0.93 21.94
C GLU A 74 -12.47 2.40 21.76
N ALA A 75 -11.18 2.67 21.52
CA ALA A 75 -10.70 4.03 21.27
C ALA A 75 -11.34 4.63 20.01
N SER A 76 -11.53 3.84 18.95
CA SER A 76 -12.22 4.27 17.74
C SER A 76 -13.64 4.73 18.03
N LEU A 77 -14.40 3.92 18.75
CA LEU A 77 -15.80 4.24 19.13
C LEU A 77 -15.88 5.51 19.98
N ASN A 78 -14.94 5.70 20.92
CA ASN A 78 -14.89 6.89 21.76
C ASN A 78 -14.52 8.16 20.97
N LEU A 79 -13.57 8.07 20.04
CA LEU A 79 -13.21 9.16 19.14
C LEU A 79 -14.37 9.53 18.19
N GLU A 80 -15.04 8.54 17.64
CA GLU A 80 -16.18 8.72 16.75
C GLU A 80 -17.34 9.45 17.47
N LYS A 81 -17.61 9.05 18.72
CA LYS A 81 -18.62 9.71 19.55
C LYS A 81 -18.23 11.17 19.83
N ALA A 82 -16.95 11.41 20.19
CA ALA A 82 -16.44 12.75 20.51
C ALA A 82 -16.43 13.69 19.30
N LEU A 83 -16.24 13.15 18.10
CA LEU A 83 -16.19 13.87 16.83
C LEU A 83 -17.52 13.83 16.03
N CYS A 84 -18.57 13.25 16.61
CA CYS A 84 -19.89 13.07 15.98
C CYS A 84 -19.83 12.35 14.61
N ILE A 85 -18.91 11.42 14.43
CA ILE A 85 -18.77 10.60 13.22
C ILE A 85 -19.78 9.47 13.26
N GLY A 86 -20.71 9.44 12.31
CA GLY A 86 -21.82 8.46 12.26
C GLY A 86 -21.42 7.04 11.81
N ILE A 87 -20.15 6.81 11.49
CA ILE A 87 -19.64 5.53 10.96
C ILE A 87 -18.97 4.76 12.09
N LYS A 88 -19.54 3.64 12.49
CA LYS A 88 -18.99 2.80 13.57
C LYS A 88 -17.69 2.11 13.15
N GLY A 89 -16.67 2.17 14.02
CA GLY A 89 -15.36 1.58 13.76
C GLY A 89 -14.55 2.35 12.71
N PHE A 90 -14.87 3.61 12.47
CA PHE A 90 -14.28 4.43 11.41
C PHE A 90 -12.75 4.46 11.48
N PHE A 91 -12.19 4.91 12.60
CA PHE A 91 -10.74 5.00 12.76
C PHE A 91 -10.06 3.63 12.78
N TYR A 92 -10.71 2.62 13.38
CA TYR A 92 -10.20 1.26 13.38
C TYR A 92 -10.16 0.66 11.97
N ARG A 93 -11.17 0.90 11.15
CA ARG A 93 -11.21 0.44 9.75
C ARG A 93 -10.14 1.12 8.89
N ILE A 94 -9.93 2.43 9.05
CA ILE A 94 -8.84 3.15 8.37
C ILE A 94 -7.48 2.58 8.78
N GLN A 95 -7.29 2.34 10.07
CA GLN A 95 -6.07 1.72 10.60
C GLN A 95 -5.82 0.34 9.96
N ALA A 96 -6.85 -0.52 9.95
CA ALA A 96 -6.75 -1.85 9.37
C ALA A 96 -6.42 -1.81 7.87
N ASN A 97 -7.07 -0.93 7.11
CA ASN A 97 -6.81 -0.77 5.67
C ASN A 97 -5.38 -0.28 5.41
N HIS A 98 -4.88 0.65 6.22
CA HIS A 98 -3.51 1.14 6.12
C HIS A 98 -2.49 0.06 6.48
N ASP A 99 -2.74 -0.75 7.50
CA ASP A 99 -1.88 -1.86 7.89
C ASP A 99 -1.80 -2.92 6.79
N ILE A 100 -2.94 -3.28 6.20
CA ILE A 100 -3.00 -4.21 5.05
C ILE A 100 -2.20 -3.63 3.88
N TYR A 101 -2.41 -2.37 3.53
CA TYR A 101 -1.68 -1.71 2.45
C TYR A 101 -0.17 -1.72 2.69
N THR A 102 0.27 -1.41 3.91
CA THR A 102 1.69 -1.39 4.27
C THR A 102 2.28 -2.80 4.21
N CYS A 103 1.58 -3.79 4.74
CA CYS A 103 2.00 -5.19 4.69
C CYS A 103 2.15 -5.70 3.25
N LEU A 104 1.16 -5.45 2.39
CA LEU A 104 1.22 -5.82 0.96
C LEU A 104 2.38 -5.11 0.23
N LYS A 105 2.62 -3.84 0.56
CA LYS A 105 3.73 -3.08 0.00
C LYS A 105 5.10 -3.62 0.43
N GLU A 106 5.22 -4.06 1.67
CA GLU A 106 6.44 -4.69 2.19
C GLU A 106 6.65 -6.08 1.56
N GLN A 107 5.59 -6.88 1.44
CA GLN A 107 5.63 -8.16 0.73
C GLN A 107 6.04 -7.99 -0.73
N ALA A 108 5.49 -7.00 -1.43
CA ALA A 108 5.87 -6.69 -2.81
C ALA A 108 7.34 -6.26 -2.92
N LYS A 109 7.89 -5.57 -1.93
CA LYS A 109 9.33 -5.24 -1.87
C LYS A 109 10.20 -6.47 -1.62
N SER A 110 9.78 -7.40 -0.77
CA SER A 110 10.50 -8.64 -0.48
C SER A 110 10.45 -9.64 -1.64
N ASN A 111 9.44 -9.52 -2.52
CA ASN A 111 9.26 -10.38 -3.69
C ASN A 111 9.85 -9.78 -4.97
N ARG A 112 11.01 -9.12 -4.85
CA ARG A 112 11.80 -8.60 -5.98
C ARG A 112 13.28 -8.90 -5.77
N PRO A 113 14.06 -9.06 -6.85
CA PRO A 113 15.50 -9.26 -6.75
C PRO A 113 16.21 -8.00 -6.24
N ASN A 114 17.50 -8.10 -5.95
CA ASN A 114 18.32 -6.93 -5.67
C ASN A 114 18.52 -6.11 -6.95
N LEU A 115 17.88 -4.93 -7.00
CA LEU A 115 17.89 -4.08 -8.19
C LEU A 115 19.26 -3.46 -8.50
N ASP A 116 20.18 -3.40 -7.52
CA ASP A 116 21.53 -2.86 -7.71
C ASP A 116 22.37 -3.67 -8.72
N HIS A 117 21.99 -4.94 -8.92
CA HIS A 117 22.62 -5.83 -9.90
C HIS A 117 22.11 -5.64 -11.34
N TYR A 118 21.10 -4.76 -11.54
CA TYR A 118 20.51 -4.57 -12.87
C TYR A 118 20.87 -3.20 -13.43
N ARG A 119 21.58 -3.20 -14.56
CA ARG A 119 21.87 -1.96 -15.30
C ARG A 119 20.62 -1.40 -15.96
N LYS A 120 20.44 -0.08 -15.89
CA LYS A 120 19.33 0.61 -16.56
C LYS A 120 19.25 0.32 -18.06
N ALA A 121 20.39 0.05 -18.69
CA ALA A 121 20.46 -0.29 -20.11
C ALA A 121 19.71 -1.58 -20.48
N VAL A 122 19.56 -2.53 -19.57
CA VAL A 122 18.77 -3.76 -19.81
C VAL A 122 17.28 -3.47 -19.81
N PHE A 123 16.83 -2.47 -19.05
CA PHE A 123 15.41 -2.09 -18.90
C PHE A 123 15.15 -0.65 -19.37
N TRP A 124 15.76 -0.25 -20.52
CA TRP A 124 15.70 1.15 -21.02
C TRP A 124 14.31 1.73 -21.26
N ASP A 125 13.33 0.87 -21.47
CA ASP A 125 11.93 1.20 -21.80
C ASP A 125 10.96 0.98 -20.61
N THR A 126 11.49 0.60 -19.45
CA THR A 126 10.68 0.17 -18.30
C THR A 126 11.26 0.69 -16.98
N ASP A 127 10.38 1.20 -16.11
CA ASP A 127 10.76 1.56 -14.74
C ASP A 127 10.88 0.29 -13.89
N ILE A 128 12.11 -0.16 -13.68
CA ILE A 128 12.44 -1.39 -12.95
C ILE A 128 11.93 -1.38 -11.50
N GLU A 129 11.78 -0.19 -10.89
CA GLU A 129 11.30 -0.07 -9.51
C GLU A 129 9.79 -0.35 -9.39
N LYS A 130 9.04 -0.14 -10.48
CA LYS A 130 7.59 -0.36 -10.56
C LYS A 130 7.23 -1.69 -11.21
N LEU A 131 8.22 -2.44 -11.68
CA LEU A 131 8.00 -3.68 -12.40
C LEU A 131 7.46 -4.77 -11.46
N ASP A 132 6.38 -5.42 -11.89
CA ASP A 132 5.85 -6.62 -11.22
C ASP A 132 6.68 -7.84 -11.68
N TRP A 133 7.61 -8.26 -10.82
CA TRP A 133 8.57 -9.32 -11.12
C TRP A 133 7.91 -10.69 -11.31
N GLU A 134 6.80 -10.95 -10.63
CA GLU A 134 6.10 -12.23 -10.77
C GLU A 134 5.25 -12.30 -12.05
N LYS A 135 4.45 -11.27 -12.31
CA LYS A 135 3.61 -11.24 -13.53
C LYS A 135 4.39 -11.20 -14.82
N ASN A 136 5.54 -10.50 -14.80
CA ASN A 136 6.36 -10.30 -15.97
C ASN A 136 7.57 -11.25 -16.04
N ARG A 137 7.60 -12.32 -15.22
CA ARG A 137 8.76 -13.21 -15.09
C ARG A 137 9.29 -13.75 -16.42
N GLN A 138 8.41 -14.15 -17.33
CA GLN A 138 8.83 -14.68 -18.65
C GLN A 138 9.55 -13.62 -19.48
N TRP A 139 8.99 -12.41 -19.53
CA TRP A 139 9.58 -11.29 -20.26
C TRP A 139 10.90 -10.84 -19.61
N ILE A 140 10.97 -10.78 -18.29
CA ILE A 140 12.18 -10.39 -17.55
C ILE A 140 13.30 -11.39 -17.80
N ILE A 141 13.06 -12.68 -17.60
CA ILE A 141 14.05 -13.75 -17.78
C ILE A 141 14.58 -13.73 -19.20
N ARG A 142 13.68 -13.68 -20.19
CA ARG A 142 14.08 -13.57 -21.60
C ARG A 142 14.98 -12.36 -21.83
N ARG A 143 14.55 -11.18 -21.38
CA ARG A 143 15.26 -9.92 -21.59
C ARG A 143 16.65 -9.92 -20.95
N VAL A 144 16.77 -10.43 -19.75
CA VAL A 144 18.05 -10.53 -19.06
C VAL A 144 19.00 -11.48 -19.79
N PHE A 145 18.52 -12.61 -20.28
CA PHE A 145 19.34 -13.56 -21.01
C PHE A 145 19.70 -13.10 -22.43
N GLU A 146 18.97 -12.17 -23.01
CA GLU A 146 19.25 -11.59 -24.34
C GLU A 146 20.15 -10.34 -24.27
N TYR A 147 20.07 -9.54 -23.20
CA TYR A 147 20.72 -8.22 -23.10
C TYR A 147 21.54 -8.01 -21.83
N GLY A 148 21.35 -8.84 -20.81
CA GLY A 148 22.04 -8.74 -19.53
C GLY A 148 23.46 -9.28 -19.58
N GLY A 149 24.24 -8.86 -18.60
CA GLY A 149 25.57 -9.43 -18.34
C GLY A 149 25.52 -10.48 -17.22
N GLU A 150 26.67 -10.83 -16.74
CA GLU A 150 26.84 -11.90 -15.73
C GLU A 150 26.09 -11.61 -14.43
N GLU A 151 26.19 -10.39 -13.89
CA GLU A 151 25.57 -10.01 -12.63
C GLU A 151 24.04 -10.09 -12.70
N GLU A 152 23.44 -9.58 -13.77
CA GLU A 152 21.99 -9.63 -13.98
C GLU A 152 21.51 -11.07 -14.13
N ILE A 153 22.24 -11.90 -14.86
CA ILE A 153 21.88 -13.31 -15.09
C ILE A 153 21.94 -14.09 -13.77
N LEU A 154 23.02 -13.96 -13.01
CA LEU A 154 23.20 -14.64 -11.74
C LEU A 154 22.12 -14.22 -10.73
N GLU A 155 21.83 -12.92 -10.63
CA GLU A 155 20.76 -12.43 -9.75
C GLU A 155 19.39 -12.94 -10.20
N THR A 156 19.12 -12.99 -11.49
CA THR A 156 17.86 -13.55 -12.03
C THR A 156 17.69 -15.04 -11.71
N ILE A 157 18.79 -15.82 -11.82
CA ILE A 157 18.81 -17.24 -11.44
C ILE A 157 18.60 -17.38 -9.92
N ARG A 158 19.26 -16.54 -9.12
CA ARG A 158 19.12 -16.54 -7.66
C ARG A 158 17.67 -16.26 -7.23
N PHE A 159 17.02 -15.31 -7.88
CA PHE A 159 15.66 -14.87 -7.53
C PHE A 159 14.59 -15.87 -7.96
N TYR A 160 14.59 -16.33 -9.21
CA TYR A 160 13.54 -17.21 -9.74
C TYR A 160 13.83 -18.70 -9.53
N GLY A 161 15.08 -19.07 -9.27
CA GLY A 161 15.51 -20.46 -9.25
C GLY A 161 15.93 -20.99 -10.62
N LYS A 162 16.96 -21.84 -10.64
CA LYS A 162 17.57 -22.39 -11.87
C LYS A 162 16.54 -23.16 -12.72
N ASP A 163 15.67 -23.95 -12.09
CA ASP A 163 14.70 -24.80 -12.79
C ASP A 163 13.62 -23.98 -13.50
N VAL A 164 13.09 -22.95 -12.83
CA VAL A 164 12.10 -22.02 -13.40
C VAL A 164 12.69 -21.26 -14.59
N VAL A 165 13.92 -20.81 -14.46
CA VAL A 165 14.63 -20.10 -15.53
C VAL A 165 14.83 -21.01 -16.75
N LYS A 166 15.25 -22.27 -16.54
CA LYS A 166 15.39 -23.28 -17.61
C LYS A 166 14.06 -23.55 -18.31
N GLU A 167 13.01 -23.79 -17.56
CA GLU A 167 11.68 -24.05 -18.09
C GLU A 167 11.20 -22.92 -19.00
N ILE A 168 11.30 -21.68 -18.53
CA ILE A 168 10.88 -20.51 -19.28
C ILE A 168 11.71 -20.33 -20.55
N LEU A 169 13.03 -20.44 -20.47
CA LEU A 169 13.91 -20.27 -21.63
C LEU A 169 13.71 -21.38 -22.67
N SER A 170 13.38 -22.59 -22.25
CA SER A 170 13.07 -23.70 -23.16
C SER A 170 11.72 -23.52 -23.88
N SER A 171 10.78 -22.77 -23.30
CA SER A 171 9.48 -22.48 -23.89
C SER A 171 9.51 -21.37 -24.95
N ILE A 172 10.62 -20.64 -25.09
CA ILE A 172 10.75 -19.52 -26.01
C ILE A 172 11.09 -20.04 -27.42
N THR A 173 10.16 -19.87 -28.35
CA THR A 173 10.28 -20.28 -29.75
C THR A 173 10.76 -19.16 -30.69
N ASP A 174 10.91 -17.93 -30.18
CA ASP A 174 11.31 -16.77 -30.98
C ASP A 174 12.82 -16.84 -31.34
N GLU A 175 13.11 -16.77 -32.62
CA GLU A 175 14.46 -16.89 -33.20
C GLU A 175 15.33 -15.63 -33.05
N ARG A 176 14.75 -14.51 -32.61
CA ARG A 176 15.51 -13.28 -32.40
C ARG A 176 16.47 -13.40 -31.22
N LYS A 177 17.74 -13.03 -31.42
CA LYS A 177 18.78 -13.05 -30.41
C LYS A 177 19.05 -14.42 -29.75
N VAL A 178 18.83 -15.49 -30.50
CA VAL A 178 19.06 -16.87 -30.06
C VAL A 178 20.51 -17.11 -29.65
N GLU A 179 21.47 -16.52 -30.35
CA GLU A 179 22.91 -16.72 -30.08
C GLU A 179 23.29 -16.26 -28.67
N ASN A 180 23.03 -15.01 -28.30
CA ASN A 180 23.36 -14.49 -26.97
C ASN A 180 22.64 -15.28 -25.85
N ARG A 181 21.38 -15.62 -26.09
CA ARG A 181 20.58 -16.43 -25.16
C ARG A 181 21.17 -17.83 -25.00
N ASN A 182 21.53 -18.50 -26.08
CA ASN A 182 22.08 -19.83 -26.05
C ASN A 182 23.47 -19.87 -25.40
N GLU A 183 24.34 -18.89 -25.63
CA GLU A 183 25.60 -18.74 -24.93
C GLU A 183 25.42 -18.59 -23.42
N SER A 184 24.49 -17.72 -23.00
CA SER A 184 24.16 -17.51 -21.60
C SER A 184 23.57 -18.77 -20.95
N ILE A 185 22.69 -19.49 -21.65
CA ILE A 185 22.15 -20.78 -21.18
C ILE A 185 23.27 -21.79 -20.98
N LYS A 186 24.16 -21.93 -21.97
CA LYS A 186 25.26 -22.86 -21.91
C LYS A 186 26.25 -22.53 -20.76
N LYS A 187 26.51 -21.25 -20.52
CA LYS A 187 27.45 -20.78 -19.49
C LYS A 187 26.90 -20.92 -18.07
N TYR A 188 25.64 -20.57 -17.84
CA TYR A 188 25.10 -20.38 -16.48
C TYR A 188 24.08 -21.45 -16.05
N LEU A 189 23.48 -22.19 -16.99
CA LEU A 189 22.42 -23.14 -16.68
C LEU A 189 22.83 -24.62 -16.88
N ASN A 190 23.92 -24.89 -17.55
CA ASN A 190 24.51 -26.25 -17.61
C ASN A 190 25.47 -26.48 -16.41
#